data_0d90552561e5b7b7446a17aef048e1d5
#
_entry.id   0d90552561e5b7b7446a17aef048e1d5
#
_cell.length_a   1.000
_cell.length_b   1.000
_cell.length_c   1.000
_cell.angle_alpha   90.00
_cell.angle_beta   90.00
_cell.angle_gamma   90.00
#
_symmetry.space_group_name_H-M   'P 1'
#
loop_
_entity.id
_entity.type
_entity.pdbx_description
1 polymer ?
#
loop_
_entity_poly.entity_id
_entity_poly.type
_entity_poly.pdbx_seq_one_letter_code
_entity_poly.pdbx_strand_id
1 'polypeptide(L)'
;SGKVLWKRQDLSCNHHRGAASSPIGFENLLILTFDGFDVQYLVALDKKTGETVWKRDRNIQYDSDNGDIKKAYGTPLVFQFGGKAQLYSPSAGASIAYDPRTGEELWRVKSGGMNASARPVFARDQLFATTADGGFKLFAVKPDGQGDVTKSHVLWKQTKGVPKHSSQVIVGDLMFMCAES
;
A
#
# COMPACT_ATOMS: atom_id res chain seq x y z
N SER A 1 -22.15 19.02 6.65
CA SER A 1 -22.13 20.44 7.00
C SER A 1 -20.97 21.21 6.37
N GLY A 2 -19.90 20.53 5.94
CA GLY A 2 -18.69 21.17 5.37
C GLY A 2 -17.81 21.93 6.38
N LYS A 3 -18.08 21.79 7.68
CA LYS A 3 -17.26 22.42 8.71
C LYS A 3 -15.89 21.73 8.79
N VAL A 4 -14.80 22.52 8.70
CA VAL A 4 -13.43 22.03 8.93
C VAL A 4 -13.26 21.78 10.43
N LEU A 5 -12.86 20.55 10.81
CA LEU A 5 -12.60 20.18 12.20
C LEU A 5 -11.15 20.49 12.58
N TRP A 6 -10.20 20.17 11.71
CA TRP A 6 -8.78 20.42 11.90
C TRP A 6 -8.08 20.52 10.54
N LYS A 7 -6.83 20.98 10.55
CA LYS A 7 -5.97 21.11 9.38
C LYS A 7 -4.52 20.74 9.75
N ARG A 8 -3.81 20.04 8.89
CA ARG A 8 -2.37 19.72 9.01
C ARG A 8 -1.62 20.28 7.81
N GLN A 9 -0.43 20.86 8.05
CA GLN A 9 0.44 21.44 7.01
C GLN A 9 1.90 20.99 7.17
N ASP A 10 2.19 20.13 8.15
CA ASP A 10 3.51 19.65 8.53
C ASP A 10 3.84 18.26 7.97
N LEU A 11 2.90 17.64 7.27
CA LEU A 11 3.09 16.34 6.63
C LEU A 11 3.54 16.56 5.17
N SER A 12 4.84 16.83 5.00
CA SER A 12 5.40 17.13 3.69
C SER A 12 5.83 15.87 2.93
N CYS A 13 5.70 15.92 1.60
CA CYS A 13 6.18 14.92 0.66
C CYS A 13 6.21 15.50 -0.75
N ASN A 14 7.32 15.32 -1.45
CA ASN A 14 7.41 15.69 -2.86
C ASN A 14 6.83 14.56 -3.72
N HIS A 15 5.55 14.62 -4.00
CA HIS A 15 4.84 13.64 -4.83
C HIS A 15 5.16 13.74 -6.34
N HIS A 16 5.90 14.75 -6.78
CA HIS A 16 6.22 15.03 -8.19
C HIS A 16 4.98 15.32 -9.05
N ARG A 17 4.02 14.37 -9.15
CA ARG A 17 2.79 14.50 -9.95
C ARG A 17 1.54 14.75 -9.10
N GLY A 18 1.71 15.01 -7.83
CA GLY A 18 0.63 15.19 -6.86
C GLY A 18 0.29 13.91 -6.09
N ALA A 19 -0.40 14.10 -4.97
CA ALA A 19 -0.89 12.99 -4.14
C ALA A 19 -2.06 12.29 -4.83
N ALA A 20 -2.02 10.96 -4.92
CA ALA A 20 -3.09 10.17 -5.54
C ALA A 20 -3.66 9.08 -4.63
N SER A 21 -2.95 8.70 -3.55
CA SER A 21 -3.49 7.77 -2.54
C SER A 21 -4.67 8.40 -1.81
N SER A 22 -5.74 7.64 -1.66
CA SER A 22 -6.87 8.07 -0.83
C SER A 22 -6.59 7.80 0.66
N PRO A 23 -6.97 8.71 1.55
CA PRO A 23 -7.00 8.42 2.98
C PRO A 23 -7.97 7.25 3.26
N ILE A 24 -7.64 6.40 4.23
CA ILE A 24 -8.53 5.33 4.69
C ILE A 24 -8.82 5.44 6.17
N GLY A 25 -10.02 5.06 6.56
CA GLY A 25 -10.45 5.03 7.96
C GLY A 25 -10.30 3.65 8.56
N PHE A 26 -9.80 3.57 9.79
CA PHE A 26 -9.79 2.37 10.61
C PHE A 26 -10.03 2.75 12.08
N GLU A 27 -11.09 2.25 12.69
CA GLU A 27 -11.51 2.64 14.05
C GLU A 27 -11.59 4.18 14.19
N ASN A 28 -10.82 4.78 15.11
CA ASN A 28 -10.70 6.23 15.27
C ASN A 28 -9.55 6.85 14.43
N LEU A 29 -8.87 6.07 13.62
CA LEU A 29 -7.71 6.49 12.85
C LEU A 29 -8.06 6.90 11.42
N LEU A 30 -7.38 7.93 10.92
CA LEU A 30 -7.26 8.28 9.51
C LEU A 30 -5.83 7.95 9.08
N ILE A 31 -5.67 7.01 8.16
CA ILE A 31 -4.38 6.53 7.69
C ILE A 31 -4.09 7.10 6.30
N LEU A 32 -2.90 7.67 6.13
CA LEU A 32 -2.42 8.26 4.89
C LEU A 32 -1.06 7.67 4.51
N THR A 33 -0.79 7.62 3.21
CA THR A 33 0.50 7.22 2.64
C THR A 33 1.17 8.40 1.95
N PHE A 34 2.47 8.51 2.15
CA PHE A 34 3.33 9.53 1.57
C PHE A 34 4.52 8.83 0.91
N ASP A 35 4.40 8.54 -0.38
CA ASP A 35 5.42 7.84 -1.18
C ASP A 35 5.91 8.77 -2.30
N GLY A 36 6.81 9.65 -1.97
CA GLY A 36 7.36 10.66 -2.87
C GLY A 36 8.78 10.42 -3.32
N PHE A 37 9.35 11.44 -3.93
CA PHE A 37 10.75 11.48 -4.34
C PHE A 37 11.73 11.50 -3.16
N ASP A 38 11.34 12.20 -2.10
CA ASP A 38 12.16 12.58 -0.96
C ASP A 38 11.92 11.68 0.26
N VAL A 39 10.68 11.32 0.52
CA VAL A 39 10.27 10.55 1.70
C VAL A 39 9.25 9.48 1.35
N GLN A 40 9.27 8.35 2.08
CA GLN A 40 8.32 7.26 1.96
C GLN A 40 7.88 6.81 3.35
N TYR A 41 6.66 7.21 3.77
CA TYR A 41 6.13 6.87 5.08
C TYR A 41 4.60 6.71 5.08
N LEU A 42 4.09 6.09 6.13
CA LEU A 42 2.68 6.11 6.50
C LEU A 42 2.50 6.90 7.78
N VAL A 43 1.32 7.48 7.94
CA VAL A 43 0.93 8.14 9.18
C VAL A 43 -0.52 7.81 9.51
N ALA A 44 -0.81 7.58 10.78
CA ALA A 44 -2.16 7.52 11.29
C ALA A 44 -2.42 8.73 12.18
N LEU A 45 -3.51 9.40 11.91
CA LEU A 45 -3.99 10.56 12.65
C LEU A 45 -5.28 10.19 13.39
N ASP A 46 -5.50 10.75 14.57
CA ASP A 46 -6.81 10.71 15.21
C ASP A 46 -7.82 11.49 14.35
N LYS A 47 -8.95 10.86 14.02
CA LYS A 47 -9.97 11.46 13.13
C LYS A 47 -10.62 12.72 13.70
N LYS A 48 -10.65 12.89 15.01
CA LYS A 48 -11.32 14.01 15.68
C LYS A 48 -10.40 15.20 15.86
N THR A 49 -9.13 14.95 16.22
CA THR A 49 -8.16 16.00 16.59
C THR A 49 -7.15 16.30 15.50
N GLY A 50 -6.88 15.35 14.60
CA GLY A 50 -5.83 15.44 13.60
C GLY A 50 -4.42 15.20 14.17
N GLU A 51 -4.30 14.83 15.45
CA GLU A 51 -3.02 14.52 16.08
C GLU A 51 -2.43 13.22 15.53
N THR A 52 -1.12 13.16 15.43
CA THR A 52 -0.42 11.96 14.99
C THR A 52 -0.44 10.90 16.08
N VAL A 53 -1.05 9.75 15.79
CA VAL A 53 -1.04 8.58 16.67
C VAL A 53 0.23 7.76 16.44
N TRP A 54 0.55 7.49 15.17
CA TRP A 54 1.82 6.89 14.79
C TRP A 54 2.26 7.38 13.40
N LYS A 55 3.58 7.35 13.17
CA LYS A 55 4.21 7.56 11.88
C LYS A 55 5.24 6.45 11.66
N ARG A 56 5.30 5.90 10.46
CA ARG A 56 6.19 4.79 10.14
C ARG A 56 6.86 4.99 8.79
N ASP A 57 8.18 5.16 8.79
CA ASP A 57 8.98 5.13 7.57
C ASP A 57 9.00 3.72 6.99
N ARG A 58 8.99 3.62 5.66
CA ARG A 58 8.92 2.30 4.99
C ARG A 58 10.22 1.50 5.10
N ASN A 59 11.35 2.16 5.37
CA ASN A 59 12.66 1.51 5.48
C ASN A 59 12.96 0.59 4.27
N ILE A 60 12.67 1.07 3.06
CA ILE A 60 12.96 0.37 1.82
C ILE A 60 14.34 0.83 1.34
N GLN A 61 15.23 -0.13 1.08
CA GLN A 61 16.51 0.13 0.48
C GLN A 61 16.33 0.19 -1.04
N TYR A 62 16.82 1.25 -1.65
CA TYR A 62 16.81 1.46 -3.10
C TYR A 62 18.24 1.46 -3.61
N ASP A 63 18.48 0.85 -4.78
CA ASP A 63 19.81 0.77 -5.41
C ASP A 63 20.20 2.07 -6.13
N SER A 64 19.42 3.13 -5.99
CA SER A 64 19.63 4.41 -6.63
C SER A 64 19.05 5.56 -5.80
N ASP A 65 19.69 6.73 -5.90
CA ASP A 65 19.19 7.97 -5.32
C ASP A 65 18.11 8.66 -6.17
N ASN A 66 17.81 8.12 -7.35
CA ASN A 66 16.74 8.64 -8.19
C ASN A 66 15.38 8.52 -7.50
N GLY A 67 14.79 9.65 -7.11
CA GLY A 67 13.49 9.70 -6.47
C GLY A 67 12.34 9.13 -7.32
N ASP A 68 12.51 9.05 -8.65
CA ASP A 68 11.48 8.53 -9.54
C ASP A 68 11.15 7.06 -9.26
N ILE A 69 12.15 6.26 -8.89
CA ILE A 69 11.94 4.84 -8.55
C ILE A 69 11.40 4.60 -7.13
N LYS A 70 11.28 5.66 -6.32
CA LYS A 70 10.87 5.57 -4.89
C LYS A 70 9.38 5.85 -4.69
N LYS A 71 8.69 6.40 -5.70
CA LYS A 71 7.32 6.87 -5.57
C LYS A 71 6.27 5.78 -5.84
N ALA A 72 5.16 5.91 -5.15
CA ALA A 72 3.95 5.12 -5.36
C ALA A 72 2.69 5.95 -5.06
N TYR A 73 1.55 5.48 -5.52
CA TYR A 73 0.28 6.19 -5.49
C TYR A 73 -0.88 5.32 -4.98
N GLY A 74 -0.57 4.10 -4.55
CA GLY A 74 -1.56 3.11 -4.15
C GLY A 74 -2.28 3.47 -2.85
N THR A 75 -3.60 3.33 -2.85
CA THR A 75 -4.41 3.42 -1.64
C THR A 75 -4.25 2.12 -0.85
N PRO A 76 -3.92 2.18 0.46
CA PRO A 76 -3.78 1.00 1.28
C PRO A 76 -5.13 0.29 1.53
N LEU A 77 -5.06 -0.95 2.00
CA LEU A 77 -6.20 -1.78 2.36
C LEU A 77 -6.06 -2.28 3.80
N VAL A 78 -7.10 -2.09 4.61
CA VAL A 78 -7.23 -2.83 5.88
C VAL A 78 -8.13 -4.05 5.65
N PHE A 79 -7.71 -5.20 6.12
CA PHE A 79 -8.44 -6.46 6.05
C PHE A 79 -8.25 -7.27 7.33
N GLN A 80 -9.08 -8.30 7.51
CA GLN A 80 -8.99 -9.23 8.64
C GLN A 80 -8.44 -10.58 8.16
N PHE A 81 -7.45 -11.10 8.85
CA PHE A 81 -6.94 -12.46 8.63
C PHE A 81 -6.56 -13.11 9.96
N GLY A 82 -7.00 -14.34 10.20
CA GLY A 82 -6.72 -15.05 11.45
C GLY A 82 -7.15 -14.29 12.72
N GLY A 83 -8.25 -13.53 12.65
CA GLY A 83 -8.76 -12.72 13.77
C GLY A 83 -7.96 -11.43 14.03
N LYS A 84 -6.99 -11.08 13.20
CA LYS A 84 -6.17 -9.87 13.33
C LYS A 84 -6.39 -8.92 12.15
N ALA A 85 -6.49 -7.63 12.44
CA ALA A 85 -6.49 -6.60 11.41
C ALA A 85 -5.07 -6.40 10.87
N GLN A 86 -4.94 -6.30 9.56
CA GLN A 86 -3.70 -5.95 8.88
C GLN A 86 -3.93 -4.78 7.93
N LEU A 87 -2.99 -3.86 7.88
CA LEU A 87 -2.94 -2.73 6.95
C LEU A 87 -1.90 -3.04 5.88
N TYR A 88 -2.33 -3.40 4.69
CA TYR A 88 -1.42 -3.57 3.56
C TYR A 88 -1.30 -2.30 2.75
N SER A 89 -0.09 -1.88 2.49
CA SER A 89 0.22 -0.68 1.73
C SER A 89 1.20 -0.99 0.60
N PRO A 90 0.76 -0.91 -0.67
CA PRO A 90 1.66 -1.02 -1.81
C PRO A 90 2.60 0.19 -1.85
N SER A 91 3.86 -0.04 -2.24
CA SER A 91 4.85 1.02 -2.44
C SER A 91 5.81 0.67 -3.57
N ALA A 92 6.75 1.55 -3.87
CA ALA A 92 7.85 1.27 -4.77
C ALA A 92 8.87 0.33 -4.10
N GLY A 93 9.41 -0.62 -4.87
CA GLY A 93 10.41 -1.58 -4.39
C GLY A 93 9.86 -2.70 -3.51
N ALA A 94 8.97 -2.40 -2.60
CA ALA A 94 8.33 -3.37 -1.72
C ALA A 94 6.90 -2.98 -1.39
N SER A 95 6.09 -3.97 -1.00
CA SER A 95 4.77 -3.77 -0.43
C SER A 95 4.74 -4.36 0.98
N ILE A 96 4.15 -3.65 1.92
CA ILE A 96 4.35 -3.92 3.35
C ILE A 96 3.01 -3.98 4.07
N ALA A 97 2.89 -4.97 4.96
CA ALA A 97 1.76 -5.08 5.89
C ALA A 97 2.17 -4.62 7.29
N TYR A 98 1.27 -3.89 7.93
CA TYR A 98 1.46 -3.31 9.26
C TYR A 98 0.28 -3.65 10.17
N ASP A 99 0.50 -3.59 11.47
CA ASP A 99 -0.60 -3.46 12.41
C ASP A 99 -1.22 -2.05 12.25
N PRO A 100 -2.51 -1.92 11.90
CA PRO A 100 -3.11 -0.61 11.66
C PRO A 100 -3.20 0.28 12.91
N ARG A 101 -3.12 -0.29 14.14
CA ARG A 101 -3.20 0.47 15.39
C ARG A 101 -1.88 1.08 15.80
N THR A 102 -0.75 0.40 15.50
CA THR A 102 0.58 0.77 15.98
C THR A 102 1.53 1.20 14.88
N GLY A 103 1.24 0.86 13.61
CA GLY A 103 2.14 1.01 12.48
C GLY A 103 3.34 0.05 12.55
N GLU A 104 3.32 -0.95 13.42
CA GLU A 104 4.36 -1.97 13.46
C GLU A 104 4.31 -2.82 12.19
N GLU A 105 5.47 -3.05 11.58
CA GLU A 105 5.56 -3.89 10.39
C GLU A 105 5.37 -5.37 10.76
N LEU A 106 4.45 -6.02 10.09
CA LEU A 106 4.18 -7.45 10.26
C LEU A 106 4.98 -8.27 9.26
N TRP A 107 4.89 -7.93 7.99
CA TRP A 107 5.61 -8.61 6.91
C TRP A 107 5.74 -7.72 5.68
N ARG A 108 6.68 -8.07 4.80
CA ARG A 108 6.87 -7.40 3.51
C ARG A 108 7.12 -8.38 2.37
N VAL A 109 6.75 -7.93 1.17
CA VAL A 109 7.12 -8.56 -0.10
C VAL A 109 8.01 -7.57 -0.84
N LYS A 110 9.26 -7.94 -1.14
CA LYS A 110 10.15 -7.20 -2.04
C LYS A 110 9.73 -7.45 -3.48
N SER A 111 8.65 -6.78 -3.89
CA SER A 111 7.99 -7.00 -5.18
C SER A 111 8.69 -6.31 -6.34
N GLY A 112 9.60 -5.37 -6.04
CA GLY A 112 10.17 -4.48 -7.05
C GLY A 112 9.13 -3.51 -7.60
N GLY A 113 9.49 -2.82 -8.68
CA GLY A 113 8.61 -1.89 -9.39
C GLY A 113 8.47 -0.53 -8.72
N MET A 114 7.73 0.35 -9.39
CA MET A 114 7.43 1.70 -8.93
C MET A 114 6.04 2.12 -9.44
N ASN A 115 5.55 3.27 -9.00
CA ASN A 115 4.26 3.83 -9.42
C ASN A 115 3.04 2.94 -9.09
N ALA A 116 3.15 2.02 -8.13
CA ALA A 116 2.01 1.21 -7.70
C ALA A 116 0.81 2.11 -7.42
N SER A 117 -0.29 1.91 -8.15
CA SER A 117 -1.48 2.77 -8.11
C SER A 117 -2.75 1.99 -7.80
N ALA A 118 -2.84 0.75 -8.31
CA ALA A 118 -4.01 -0.09 -8.10
C ALA A 118 -4.21 -0.39 -6.61
N ARG A 119 -5.47 -0.35 -6.17
CA ARG A 119 -5.82 -0.74 -4.81
C ARG A 119 -5.70 -2.26 -4.66
N PRO A 120 -5.05 -2.76 -3.60
CA PRO A 120 -5.01 -4.20 -3.31
C PRO A 120 -6.41 -4.75 -3.02
N VAL A 121 -6.59 -6.04 -3.25
CA VAL A 121 -7.84 -6.76 -2.96
C VAL A 121 -7.52 -7.95 -2.07
N PHE A 122 -8.30 -8.14 -1.01
CA PHE A 122 -8.23 -9.32 -0.16
C PHE A 122 -9.48 -10.18 -0.39
N ALA A 123 -9.27 -11.43 -0.76
CA ALA A 123 -10.33 -12.41 -0.95
C ALA A 123 -9.76 -13.83 -0.77
N ARG A 124 -10.57 -14.76 -0.24
CA ARG A 124 -10.22 -16.18 -0.12
C ARG A 124 -8.88 -16.41 0.60
N ASP A 125 -8.68 -15.69 1.70
CA ASP A 125 -7.45 -15.74 2.50
C ASP A 125 -6.16 -15.38 1.74
N GLN A 126 -6.29 -14.70 0.61
CA GLN A 126 -5.18 -14.21 -0.21
C GLN A 126 -5.29 -12.71 -0.45
N LEU A 127 -4.16 -12.04 -0.46
CA LEU A 127 -4.04 -10.65 -0.84
C LEU A 127 -3.48 -10.56 -2.26
N PHE A 128 -4.16 -9.83 -3.13
CA PHE A 128 -3.78 -9.58 -4.51
C PHE A 128 -3.33 -8.15 -4.68
N ALA A 129 -2.16 -7.96 -5.26
CA ALA A 129 -1.57 -6.64 -5.46
C ALA A 129 -0.80 -6.53 -6.78
N THR A 130 -0.67 -5.29 -7.27
CA THR A 130 0.12 -4.97 -8.46
C THR A 130 1.26 -4.01 -8.14
N THR A 131 2.32 -4.04 -8.96
CA THR A 131 3.50 -3.18 -8.81
C THR A 131 3.59 -2.07 -9.87
N ALA A 132 2.65 -1.99 -10.80
CA ALA A 132 2.64 -1.08 -11.95
C ALA A 132 3.88 -1.20 -12.85
N ASP A 133 4.84 -0.28 -12.76
CA ASP A 133 6.03 -0.29 -13.62
C ASP A 133 7.13 -1.19 -13.04
N GLY A 134 7.44 -2.25 -13.74
CA GLY A 134 8.43 -3.25 -13.30
C GLY A 134 7.91 -4.19 -12.20
N GLY A 135 8.83 -4.89 -11.55
CA GLY A 135 8.53 -5.80 -10.44
C GLY A 135 7.68 -7.03 -10.82
N PHE A 136 6.92 -7.52 -9.86
CA PHE A 136 6.13 -8.76 -9.99
C PHE A 136 4.90 -8.61 -10.90
N LYS A 137 4.49 -7.42 -11.22
CA LYS A 137 3.23 -7.08 -11.90
C LYS A 137 2.04 -7.41 -11.01
N LEU A 138 1.28 -8.44 -11.24
CA LEU A 138 0.25 -8.95 -10.32
C LEU A 138 0.81 -10.16 -9.56
N PHE A 139 0.52 -10.21 -8.28
CA PHE A 139 0.89 -11.35 -7.43
C PHE A 139 -0.16 -11.57 -6.33
N ALA A 140 -0.21 -12.82 -5.87
CA ALA A 140 -0.96 -13.20 -4.69
C ALA A 140 -0.01 -13.57 -3.56
N VAL A 141 -0.34 -13.16 -2.34
CA VAL A 141 0.41 -13.47 -1.12
C VAL A 141 -0.50 -13.98 -0.02
N LYS A 142 -0.06 -14.98 0.72
CA LYS A 142 -0.74 -15.43 1.93
C LYS A 142 -0.31 -14.56 3.11
N PRO A 143 -1.23 -13.91 3.85
CA PRO A 143 -0.89 -12.89 4.82
C PRO A 143 -0.66 -13.43 6.24
N ASP A 144 -0.05 -14.61 6.40
CA ASP A 144 0.23 -15.27 7.68
C ASP A 144 1.73 -15.33 8.04
N GLY A 145 2.57 -14.63 7.27
CA GLY A 145 4.01 -14.61 7.51
C GLY A 145 4.49 -13.49 8.43
N GLN A 146 5.80 -13.45 8.66
CA GLN A 146 6.50 -12.40 9.40
C GLN A 146 7.79 -11.99 8.68
N GLY A 147 8.17 -10.71 8.75
CA GLY A 147 9.36 -10.18 8.10
C GLY A 147 9.31 -10.27 6.57
N ASP A 148 10.42 -10.62 5.93
CA ASP A 148 10.48 -10.75 4.46
C ASP A 148 9.88 -12.09 3.99
N VAL A 149 8.68 -12.03 3.45
CA VAL A 149 7.93 -13.20 2.98
C VAL A 149 7.99 -13.40 1.47
N THR A 150 8.86 -12.68 0.79
CA THR A 150 8.96 -12.67 -0.68
C THR A 150 9.09 -14.06 -1.31
N LYS A 151 9.88 -14.94 -0.68
CA LYS A 151 10.14 -16.29 -1.19
C LYS A 151 9.20 -17.35 -0.63
N SER A 152 8.60 -17.11 0.54
CA SER A 152 7.87 -18.13 1.29
C SER A 152 6.34 -18.03 1.15
N HIS A 153 5.78 -16.81 0.97
CA HIS A 153 4.33 -16.61 1.01
C HIS A 153 3.75 -16.02 -0.29
N VAL A 154 4.59 -15.66 -1.28
CA VAL A 154 4.08 -15.32 -2.61
C VAL A 154 3.66 -16.60 -3.31
N LEU A 155 2.35 -16.77 -3.51
CA LEU A 155 1.74 -17.98 -4.03
C LEU A 155 1.94 -18.11 -5.54
N TRP A 156 1.75 -17.03 -6.26
CA TRP A 156 1.93 -16.96 -7.70
C TRP A 156 2.11 -15.51 -8.18
N LYS A 157 2.55 -15.36 -9.43
CA LYS A 157 2.75 -14.08 -10.11
C LYS A 157 2.22 -14.18 -11.54
N GLN A 158 1.62 -13.08 -12.03
CA GLN A 158 1.17 -12.90 -13.41
C GLN A 158 1.82 -11.66 -14.01
N THR A 159 2.48 -11.82 -15.17
CA THR A 159 3.24 -10.73 -15.79
C THR A 159 2.63 -10.20 -17.08
N LYS A 160 1.68 -10.94 -17.69
CA LYS A 160 1.02 -10.57 -18.95
C LYS A 160 -0.44 -10.25 -18.70
N GLY A 161 -0.98 -9.25 -19.43
CA GLY A 161 -2.39 -8.87 -19.33
C GLY A 161 -2.74 -8.25 -17.97
N VAL A 162 -1.78 -7.66 -17.29
CA VAL A 162 -1.95 -7.06 -15.96
C VAL A 162 -2.04 -5.54 -16.12
N PRO A 163 -3.05 -4.89 -15.53
CA PRO A 163 -3.14 -3.42 -15.53
C PRO A 163 -2.02 -2.80 -14.71
N LYS A 164 -1.56 -1.63 -15.13
CA LYS A 164 -0.61 -0.82 -14.36
C LYS A 164 -1.30 0.00 -13.27
N HIS A 165 -2.48 0.54 -13.57
CA HIS A 165 -3.14 1.55 -12.73
C HIS A 165 -4.50 1.11 -12.21
N SER A 166 -5.26 0.33 -13.03
CA SER A 166 -6.61 -0.10 -12.66
C SER A 166 -6.59 -1.15 -11.55
N SER A 167 -7.50 -0.99 -10.58
CA SER A 167 -7.67 -1.98 -9.52
C SER A 167 -8.42 -3.22 -10.03
N GLN A 168 -8.10 -4.37 -9.47
CA GLN A 168 -8.80 -5.62 -9.72
C GLN A 168 -10.14 -5.63 -8.99
N VAL A 169 -11.10 -6.39 -9.52
CA VAL A 169 -12.37 -6.71 -8.86
C VAL A 169 -12.52 -8.22 -8.80
N ILE A 170 -12.84 -8.76 -7.65
CA ILE A 170 -13.10 -10.19 -7.45
C ILE A 170 -14.59 -10.38 -7.19
N VAL A 171 -15.21 -11.23 -8.02
CA VAL A 171 -16.62 -11.61 -7.91
C VAL A 171 -16.72 -13.13 -7.98
N GLY A 172 -17.14 -13.76 -6.90
CA GLY A 172 -17.13 -15.22 -6.79
C GLY A 172 -15.72 -15.79 -7.03
N ASP A 173 -15.55 -16.62 -8.04
CA ASP A 173 -14.30 -17.29 -8.39
C ASP A 173 -13.47 -16.55 -9.45
N LEU A 174 -13.97 -15.42 -9.94
CA LEU A 174 -13.37 -14.67 -11.05
C LEU A 174 -12.71 -13.39 -10.57
N MET A 175 -11.53 -13.09 -11.13
CA MET A 175 -10.87 -11.80 -11.03
C MET A 175 -11.00 -11.07 -12.37
N PHE A 176 -11.55 -9.86 -12.32
CA PHE A 176 -11.68 -8.98 -13.47
C PHE A 176 -10.61 -7.91 -13.41
N MET A 177 -9.97 -7.66 -14.53
CA MET A 177 -8.93 -6.65 -14.70
C MET A 177 -9.15 -5.92 -16.03
N CYS A 178 -8.85 -4.61 -16.05
CA CYS A 178 -8.81 -3.81 -17.25
C CYS A 178 -7.35 -3.42 -17.51
N ALA A 179 -6.68 -4.13 -18.41
CA ALA A 179 -5.32 -3.79 -18.80
C ALA A 179 -5.31 -2.66 -19.83
N GLU A 180 -4.29 -1.84 -19.79
CA GLU A 180 -4.01 -0.85 -20.82
C GLU A 180 -3.54 -1.60 -22.09
N SER A 181 -3.99 -1.12 -23.25
CA SER A 181 -3.63 -1.65 -24.57
C SER A 181 -2.22 -1.27 -24.98
#